data_2ff4c3da6e75723c976941f6a3770ab5
#
_entry.id   2ff4c3da6e75723c976941f6a3770ab5
#
_cell.length_a   1.000
_cell.length_b   1.000
_cell.length_c   1.000
_cell.angle_alpha   90.00
_cell.angle_beta   90.00
_cell.angle_gamma   90.00
#
_symmetry.space_group_name_H-M   'P 1'
#
loop_
_entity.id
_entity.type
_entity.pdbx_description
1 polymer ?
#
loop_
_entity_poly.entity_id
_entity_poly.type
_entity_poly.pdbx_seq_one_letter_code
_entity_poly.pdbx_strand_id
1 'polypeptide(L)'
;MKKTNKTKVEEFIRVDHAGERGAIKIYEGQLLALNTFIKDDNLKKTIEEMKEHEKEHCDYFENEIKKRNIEPTKFLPLWDVLGVGLGFGSTILGKKAAMLCTASVEEVIDELVV
;
A
#
# COMPACT_ATOMS: atom_id res chain seq x y z
N MET A 1 -20.48 22.93 5.05
CA MET A 1 -21.50 22.00 4.58
C MET A 1 -21.31 20.63 5.22
N LYS A 2 -22.32 20.13 5.91
CA LYS A 2 -22.23 18.79 6.51
C LYS A 2 -22.26 17.73 5.42
N LYS A 3 -21.25 16.86 5.39
CA LYS A 3 -21.24 15.72 4.48
C LYS A 3 -22.27 14.69 4.94
N THR A 4 -22.96 14.07 3.99
CA THR A 4 -23.88 12.98 4.29
C THR A 4 -23.11 11.74 4.73
N ASN A 5 -23.75 10.81 5.43
CA ASN A 5 -23.13 9.54 5.82
C ASN A 5 -22.61 8.76 4.60
N LYS A 6 -23.35 8.80 3.50
CA LYS A 6 -22.95 8.18 2.25
C LYS A 6 -21.63 8.77 1.72
N THR A 7 -21.49 10.10 1.72
CA THR A 7 -20.28 10.79 1.27
C THR A 7 -19.08 10.43 2.15
N LYS A 8 -19.27 10.32 3.47
CA LYS A 8 -18.22 9.94 4.41
C LYS A 8 -17.75 8.50 4.15
N VAL A 9 -18.67 7.57 3.92
CA VAL A 9 -18.33 6.18 3.58
C VAL A 9 -17.54 6.12 2.28
N GLU A 10 -17.94 6.86 1.27
CA GLU A 10 -17.22 6.93 -0.01
C GLU A 10 -15.80 7.47 0.17
N GLU A 11 -15.61 8.50 0.99
CA GLU A 11 -14.28 9.02 1.30
C GLU A 11 -13.41 8.01 2.01
N PHE A 12 -13.94 7.29 3.01
CA PHE A 12 -13.21 6.25 3.70
C PHE A 12 -12.76 5.14 2.74
N ILE A 13 -13.65 4.68 1.89
CA ILE A 13 -13.33 3.64 0.89
C ILE A 13 -12.22 4.12 -0.05
N ARG A 14 -12.30 5.35 -0.52
CA ARG A 14 -11.29 5.94 -1.41
C ARG A 14 -9.93 6.03 -0.75
N VAL A 15 -9.88 6.50 0.50
CA VAL A 15 -8.64 6.63 1.27
C VAL A 15 -8.05 5.25 1.57
N ASP A 16 -8.86 4.31 2.01
CA ASP A 16 -8.41 2.95 2.31
C ASP A 16 -7.89 2.25 1.05
N HIS A 17 -8.56 2.41 -0.08
CA HIS A 17 -8.10 1.89 -1.37
C HIS A 17 -6.72 2.45 -1.74
N ALA A 18 -6.54 3.77 -1.62
CA ALA A 18 -5.26 4.41 -1.92
C ALA A 18 -4.15 3.92 -0.98
N GLY A 19 -4.46 3.77 0.32
CA GLY A 19 -3.51 3.27 1.31
C GLY A 19 -3.06 1.84 1.04
N GLU A 20 -4.01 0.95 0.77
CA GLU A 20 -3.71 -0.46 0.46
C GLU A 20 -2.91 -0.60 -0.83
N ARG A 21 -3.27 0.17 -1.85
CA ARG A 21 -2.52 0.19 -3.11
C ARG A 21 -1.11 0.73 -2.93
N GLY A 22 -0.96 1.79 -2.12
CA GLY A 22 0.35 2.35 -1.78
C GLY A 22 1.25 1.32 -1.08
N ALA A 23 0.71 0.53 -0.16
CA ALA A 23 1.44 -0.55 0.51
C ALA A 23 1.93 -1.59 -0.50
N ILE A 24 1.09 -1.99 -1.45
CA ILE A 24 1.48 -2.94 -2.50
C ILE A 24 2.65 -2.39 -3.32
N LYS A 25 2.61 -1.10 -3.67
CA LYS A 25 3.69 -0.47 -4.44
C LYS A 25 4.99 -0.39 -3.65
N ILE A 26 4.92 -0.16 -2.35
CA ILE A 26 6.10 -0.20 -1.48
C ILE A 26 6.70 -1.62 -1.48
N TYR A 27 5.89 -2.65 -1.32
CA TYR A 27 6.37 -4.03 -1.37
C TYR A 27 6.96 -4.38 -2.75
N GLU A 28 6.36 -3.91 -3.84
CA GLU A 28 6.92 -4.10 -5.18
C GLU A 28 8.30 -3.47 -5.30
N GLY A 29 8.51 -2.26 -4.77
CA GLY A 29 9.81 -1.60 -4.73
C GLY A 29 10.83 -2.37 -3.91
N GLN A 30 10.43 -2.87 -2.74
CA GLN A 30 11.28 -3.70 -1.89
C GLN A 30 11.69 -4.99 -2.60
N LEU A 31 10.75 -5.67 -3.25
CA LEU A 31 11.03 -6.88 -4.01
C LEU A 31 11.96 -6.61 -5.21
N LEU A 32 11.79 -5.46 -5.87
CA LEU A 32 12.68 -5.07 -6.96
C LEU A 32 14.12 -4.96 -6.47
N ALA A 33 14.36 -4.32 -5.32
CA ALA A 33 15.69 -4.20 -4.74
C ALA A 33 16.25 -5.58 -4.34
N LEU A 34 15.41 -6.45 -3.76
CA LEU A 34 15.82 -7.80 -3.35
C LEU A 34 16.10 -8.72 -4.54
N ASN A 35 15.50 -8.45 -5.68
CA ASN A 35 15.75 -9.22 -6.90
C ASN A 35 16.95 -8.73 -7.69
N THR A 36 17.42 -7.50 -7.46
CA THR A 36 18.48 -6.88 -8.26
C THR A 36 19.76 -6.59 -7.50
N PHE A 37 19.68 -6.01 -6.31
CA PHE A 37 20.85 -5.48 -5.61
C PHE A 37 21.14 -6.12 -4.27
N ILE A 38 20.13 -6.66 -3.61
CA ILE A 38 20.26 -7.18 -2.24
C ILE A 38 19.73 -8.61 -2.21
N LYS A 39 20.56 -9.53 -1.69
CA LYS A 39 20.17 -10.92 -1.58
C LYS A 39 19.79 -11.23 -0.13
N ASP A 40 18.50 -11.37 0.14
CA ASP A 40 17.98 -11.79 1.45
C ASP A 40 16.69 -12.58 1.19
N ASP A 41 16.82 -13.90 1.09
CA ASP A 41 15.70 -14.77 0.74
C ASP A 41 14.60 -14.79 1.80
N ASN A 42 14.97 -14.67 3.09
CA ASN A 42 13.99 -14.65 4.17
C ASN A 42 13.16 -13.36 4.13
N LEU A 43 13.81 -12.22 3.93
CA LEU A 43 13.13 -10.94 3.81
C LEU A 43 12.24 -10.92 2.58
N LYS A 44 12.73 -11.43 1.45
CA LYS A 44 11.98 -11.52 0.21
C LYS A 44 10.69 -12.31 0.41
N LYS A 45 10.78 -13.48 1.05
CA LYS A 45 9.60 -14.32 1.32
C LYS A 45 8.59 -13.61 2.20
N THR A 46 9.05 -12.95 3.26
CA THR A 46 8.19 -12.18 4.16
C THR A 46 7.45 -11.09 3.40
N ILE A 47 8.14 -10.33 2.57
CA ILE A 47 7.54 -9.23 1.81
C ILE A 47 6.56 -9.78 0.76
N GLU A 48 6.86 -10.89 0.12
CA GLU A 48 5.93 -11.53 -0.83
C GLU A 48 4.63 -11.93 -0.14
N GLU A 49 4.70 -12.49 1.06
CA GLU A 49 3.52 -12.86 1.85
C GLU A 49 2.70 -11.63 2.24
N MET A 50 3.36 -10.57 2.69
CA MET A 50 2.71 -9.31 3.06
C MET A 50 2.02 -8.67 1.85
N LYS A 51 2.69 -8.69 0.70
CA LYS A 51 2.12 -8.17 -0.55
C LYS A 51 0.85 -8.92 -0.94
N GLU A 52 0.86 -10.25 -0.83
CA GLU A 52 -0.32 -11.07 -1.13
C GLU A 52 -1.50 -10.73 -0.23
N HIS A 53 -1.25 -10.53 1.06
CA HIS A 53 -2.26 -10.08 2.02
C HIS A 53 -2.87 -8.73 1.64
N GLU A 54 -2.02 -7.76 1.32
CA GLU A 54 -2.46 -6.42 0.94
C GLU A 54 -3.22 -6.43 -0.38
N LYS A 55 -2.85 -7.32 -1.29
CA LYS A 55 -3.54 -7.48 -2.57
C LYS A 55 -4.99 -7.93 -2.36
N GLU A 56 -5.22 -8.84 -1.44
CA GLU A 56 -6.58 -9.28 -1.09
C GLU A 56 -7.42 -8.11 -0.57
N HIS A 57 -6.84 -7.30 0.34
CA HIS A 57 -7.52 -6.12 0.87
C HIS A 57 -7.79 -5.09 -0.23
N CYS A 58 -6.81 -4.84 -1.09
CA CYS A 58 -6.96 -3.90 -2.20
C CYS A 58 -8.05 -4.33 -3.16
N ASP A 59 -8.12 -5.62 -3.50
CA ASP A 59 -9.15 -6.17 -4.37
C ASP A 59 -10.55 -5.98 -3.76
N TYR A 60 -10.68 -6.16 -2.45
CA TYR A 60 -11.93 -5.88 -1.75
C TYR A 60 -12.37 -4.42 -1.94
N PHE A 61 -11.47 -3.47 -1.72
CA PHE A 61 -11.79 -2.05 -1.87
C PHE A 61 -12.03 -1.67 -3.33
N GLU A 62 -11.32 -2.27 -4.28
CA GLU A 62 -11.57 -2.05 -5.71
C GLU A 62 -12.98 -2.51 -6.10
N ASN A 63 -13.41 -3.66 -5.59
CA ASN A 63 -14.78 -4.14 -5.82
C ASN A 63 -15.81 -3.19 -5.21
N GLU A 64 -15.57 -2.68 -4.01
CA GLU A 64 -16.47 -1.72 -3.38
C GLU A 64 -16.55 -0.40 -4.16
N ILE A 65 -15.42 0.06 -4.70
CA ILE A 65 -15.36 1.26 -5.54
C ILE A 65 -16.21 1.08 -6.80
N LYS A 66 -16.07 -0.05 -7.48
CA LYS A 66 -16.85 -0.36 -8.68
C LYS A 66 -18.35 -0.50 -8.36
N LYS A 67 -18.66 -1.21 -7.30
CA LYS A 67 -20.04 -1.46 -6.87
C LYS A 67 -20.78 -0.19 -6.49
N ARG A 68 -20.08 0.77 -5.90
CA ARG A 68 -20.65 2.05 -5.43
C ARG A 68 -20.46 3.20 -6.41
N ASN A 69 -19.83 2.98 -7.57
CA ASN A 69 -19.50 4.03 -8.55
C ASN A 69 -18.67 5.17 -7.96
N ILE A 70 -17.72 4.84 -7.09
CA ILE A 70 -16.82 5.82 -6.50
C ILE A 70 -15.63 6.03 -7.44
N GLU A 71 -15.22 7.28 -7.65
CA GLU A 71 -14.00 7.57 -8.39
C GLU A 71 -12.78 7.36 -7.49
N PRO A 72 -11.77 6.55 -7.93
CA PRO A 72 -10.52 6.47 -7.20
C PRO A 72 -9.80 7.81 -7.15
N THR A 73 -8.86 7.98 -6.22
CA THR A 73 -8.10 9.23 -6.15
C THR A 73 -7.33 9.48 -7.45
N LYS A 74 -7.30 10.73 -7.89
CA LYS A 74 -6.56 11.15 -9.09
C LYS A 74 -5.04 11.07 -8.91
N PHE A 75 -4.59 10.93 -7.66
CA PHE A 75 -3.18 10.87 -7.32
C PHE A 75 -2.61 9.44 -7.29
N LEU A 76 -3.38 8.42 -7.71
CA LEU A 76 -2.87 7.05 -7.73
C LEU A 76 -1.55 6.88 -8.48
N PRO A 77 -1.36 7.47 -9.70
CA PRO A 77 -0.07 7.34 -10.39
C PRO A 77 1.09 7.92 -9.59
N LEU A 78 0.88 9.05 -8.89
CA LEU A 78 1.87 9.64 -8.03
C LEU A 78 2.18 8.74 -6.84
N TRP A 79 1.16 8.18 -6.19
CA TRP A 79 1.33 7.24 -5.09
C TRP A 79 2.06 5.98 -5.53
N ASP A 80 1.79 5.48 -6.74
CA ASP A 80 2.46 4.31 -7.28
C ASP A 80 3.97 4.55 -7.41
N VAL A 81 4.38 5.68 -7.98
CA VAL A 81 5.79 6.04 -8.15
C VAL A 81 6.48 6.23 -6.80
N LEU A 82 5.85 6.98 -5.89
CA LEU A 82 6.40 7.22 -4.55
C LEU A 82 6.49 5.92 -3.75
N GLY A 83 5.49 5.04 -3.87
CA GLY A 83 5.49 3.76 -3.19
C GLY A 83 6.65 2.87 -3.63
N VAL A 84 6.83 2.70 -4.93
CA VAL A 84 7.94 1.90 -5.48
C VAL A 84 9.28 2.51 -5.08
N GLY A 85 9.43 3.83 -5.21
CA GLY A 85 10.67 4.51 -4.84
C GLY A 85 11.00 4.37 -3.35
N LEU A 86 10.02 4.53 -2.48
CA LEU A 86 10.20 4.38 -1.04
C LEU A 86 10.56 2.93 -0.67
N GLY A 87 9.88 1.96 -1.27
CA GLY A 87 10.16 0.54 -1.04
C GLY A 87 11.56 0.17 -1.49
N PHE A 88 11.95 0.57 -2.69
CA PHE A 88 13.28 0.33 -3.24
C PHE A 88 14.36 0.97 -2.37
N GLY A 89 14.21 2.27 -2.06
CA GLY A 89 15.18 3.02 -1.27
C GLY A 89 15.35 2.47 0.15
N SER A 90 14.26 2.11 0.82
CA SER A 90 14.32 1.56 2.16
C SER A 90 15.07 0.21 2.19
N THR A 91 14.88 -0.62 1.17
CA THR A 91 15.55 -1.91 1.08
C THR A 91 17.05 -1.76 0.79
N ILE A 92 17.42 -0.80 -0.06
CA ILE A 92 18.83 -0.48 -0.34
C ILE A 92 19.56 -0.05 0.95
N LEU A 93 18.86 0.66 1.85
CA LEU A 93 19.43 1.08 3.13
C LEU A 93 19.61 -0.08 4.12
N GLY A 94 18.98 -1.21 3.86
CA GLY A 94 19.15 -2.43 4.66
C GLY A 94 17.86 -2.98 5.24
N LYS A 95 17.97 -4.18 5.79
CA LYS A 95 16.83 -4.92 6.34
C LYS A 95 16.05 -4.14 7.39
N LYS A 96 16.76 -3.46 8.30
CA LYS A 96 16.12 -2.69 9.37
C LYS A 96 15.28 -1.54 8.79
N ALA A 97 15.82 -0.84 7.79
CA ALA A 97 15.11 0.25 7.14
C ALA A 97 13.88 -0.27 6.38
N ALA A 98 14.02 -1.40 5.69
CA ALA A 98 12.92 -2.03 4.97
C ALA A 98 11.79 -2.43 5.92
N MET A 99 12.12 -3.06 7.04
CA MET A 99 11.13 -3.49 8.03
C MET A 99 10.50 -2.31 8.75
N LEU A 100 11.26 -1.26 9.03
CA LEU A 100 10.72 -0.03 9.62
C LEU A 100 9.74 0.65 8.65
N CYS A 101 10.07 0.70 7.38
CA CYS A 101 9.17 1.24 6.34
C CYS A 101 7.86 0.45 6.32
N THR A 102 7.93 -0.87 6.31
CA THR A 102 6.77 -1.75 6.32
C THR A 102 5.91 -1.54 7.56
N ALA A 103 6.53 -1.51 8.74
CA ALA A 103 5.81 -1.31 10.00
C ALA A 103 5.11 0.06 10.03
N SER A 104 5.77 1.10 9.54
CA SER A 104 5.19 2.44 9.48
C SER A 104 3.99 2.51 8.54
N VAL A 105 4.06 1.83 7.39
CA VAL A 105 2.96 1.77 6.43
C VAL A 105 1.76 1.05 7.03
N GLU A 106 1.99 -0.09 7.68
CA GLU A 106 0.91 -0.86 8.31
C GLU A 106 0.28 -0.06 9.45
N GLU A 107 1.06 0.67 10.23
CA GLU A 107 0.53 1.53 11.29
C GLU A 107 -0.37 2.63 10.73
N VAL A 108 0.03 3.28 9.65
CA VAL A 108 -0.79 4.30 9.00
C VAL A 108 -2.08 3.71 8.45
N ILE A 109 -2.01 2.54 7.82
CA ILE A 109 -3.19 1.85 7.30
C ILE A 109 -4.15 1.50 8.43
N ASP A 110 -3.64 0.98 9.56
CA ASP A 110 -4.46 0.63 10.71
C ASP A 110 -5.19 1.85 11.29
N GLU A 111 -4.57 3.02 11.24
CA GLU A 111 -5.21 4.27 11.66
C GLU A 111 -6.30 4.73 10.69
N LEU A 112 -6.15 4.41 9.40
CA LEU A 112 -7.12 4.78 8.37
C LEU A 112 -8.34 3.85 8.36
N VAL A 113 -8.16 2.59 8.73
CA VAL A 113 -9.23 1.58 8.78
C VAL A 113 -9.85 1.60 10.16
N VAL A 114 -10.93 2.34 10.33
CA VAL A 114 -11.65 2.45 11.60
C VAL A 114 -12.97 1.71 11.53
#